data_1646ad11ab4405a4269da7f1affc6a45
#
_entry.id   1646ad11ab4405a4269da7f1affc6a45
#
_cell.length_a   1.000
_cell.length_b   1.000
_cell.length_c   1.000
_cell.angle_alpha   90.00
_cell.angle_beta   90.00
_cell.angle_gamma   90.00
#
_symmetry.space_group_name_H-M   'P 1'
#
loop_
_entity.id
_entity.type
_entity.pdbx_description
1 polymer ?
#
loop_
_entity_poly.entity_id
_entity_poly.type
_entity_poly.pdbx_seq_one_letter_code
_entity_poly.pdbx_strand_id
1 'polypeptide(L)'
;MSEWKIRFGTAGTSDSFAAQGGKTSLDIPEYTAKMGLNAFEYQCGHGVRLGLDKAAKMAALAAPKDILFSVHAPYYISMSSLEEDKRLNSVNYLLQSAAVCRALGGQRVIFHSGSCGKQSREAALEKALDTLRRAQTALDEAGFSDITLCPETMGKIGQLGTLDEVLELCKVDERITPCIDFGHLNAVSYTHLTLPTT
;
A
#
# COMPACT_ATOMS: atom_id res chain seq x y z
N MET A 1 19.58 -17.26 -6.91
CA MET A 1 19.30 -16.02 -6.16
C MET A 1 18.72 -15.05 -7.16
N SER A 2 17.45 -14.59 -6.97
CA SER A 2 16.87 -13.57 -7.85
C SER A 2 17.65 -12.27 -7.65
N GLU A 3 18.17 -11.73 -8.73
CA GLU A 3 18.87 -10.45 -8.71
C GLU A 3 17.88 -9.35 -8.27
N TRP A 4 18.15 -8.65 -7.17
CA TRP A 4 17.34 -7.53 -6.72
C TRP A 4 17.43 -6.38 -7.74
N LYS A 5 16.31 -6.07 -8.36
CA LYS A 5 16.21 -4.97 -9.32
C LYS A 5 15.45 -3.80 -8.69
N ILE A 6 16.11 -2.65 -8.58
CA ILE A 6 15.44 -1.42 -8.17
C ILE A 6 14.42 -1.03 -9.26
N ARG A 7 13.23 -0.65 -8.84
CA ARG A 7 12.14 -0.20 -9.71
C ARG A 7 11.72 1.21 -9.35
N PHE A 8 11.43 2.00 -10.35
CA PHE A 8 10.95 3.37 -10.22
C PHE A 8 9.56 3.50 -10.83
N GLY A 9 8.67 4.22 -10.16
CA GLY A 9 7.29 4.36 -10.60
C GLY A 9 6.57 5.52 -9.96
N THR A 10 5.28 5.65 -10.27
CA THR A 10 4.38 6.62 -9.67
C THR A 10 3.31 5.92 -8.84
N ALA A 11 2.83 6.60 -7.80
CA ALA A 11 1.65 6.25 -7.04
C ALA A 11 0.44 6.97 -7.68
N GLY A 12 -0.36 6.22 -8.43
CA GLY A 12 -1.46 6.77 -9.22
C GLY A 12 -1.01 7.51 -10.50
N THR A 13 -1.99 8.05 -11.22
CA THR A 13 -1.77 8.85 -12.42
C THR A 13 -1.72 10.33 -12.07
N SER A 14 -0.85 11.08 -12.77
CA SER A 14 -0.78 12.53 -12.68
C SER A 14 -1.58 13.20 -13.82
N ASP A 15 -1.69 14.53 -13.79
CA ASP A 15 -2.32 15.31 -14.87
C ASP A 15 -1.72 15.03 -16.25
N SER A 16 -0.43 14.67 -16.30
CA SER A 16 0.25 14.31 -17.54
C SER A 16 -0.30 13.03 -18.18
N PHE A 17 -0.94 12.13 -17.41
CA PHE A 17 -1.58 10.95 -17.97
C PHE A 17 -2.68 11.33 -18.99
N ALA A 18 -3.60 12.21 -18.57
CA ALA A 18 -4.66 12.69 -19.46
C ALA A 18 -4.10 13.54 -20.61
N ALA A 19 -3.12 14.40 -20.34
CA ALA A 19 -2.45 15.22 -21.34
C ALA A 19 -1.74 14.39 -22.44
N GLN A 20 -1.25 13.19 -22.09
CA GLN A 20 -0.65 12.24 -23.02
C GLN A 20 -1.65 11.27 -23.66
N GLY A 21 -2.96 11.52 -23.52
CA GLY A 21 -4.02 10.75 -24.16
C GLY A 21 -4.50 9.52 -23.36
N GLY A 22 -4.08 9.34 -22.13
CA GLY A 22 -4.57 8.29 -21.22
C GLY A 22 -6.04 8.54 -20.87
N LYS A 23 -6.89 7.53 -21.04
CA LYS A 23 -8.34 7.62 -20.81
C LYS A 23 -8.85 6.59 -19.81
N THR A 24 -8.20 5.46 -19.76
CA THR A 24 -8.61 4.32 -18.92
C THR A 24 -7.42 3.70 -18.22
N SER A 25 -7.68 2.91 -17.18
CA SER A 25 -6.59 2.21 -16.50
C SER A 25 -5.83 1.21 -17.39
N LEU A 26 -6.38 0.79 -18.53
CA LEU A 26 -5.66 -0.04 -19.50
C LEU A 26 -4.53 0.72 -20.22
N ASP A 27 -4.55 2.05 -20.20
CA ASP A 27 -3.52 2.88 -20.81
C ASP A 27 -2.31 3.11 -19.86
N ILE A 28 -2.45 2.75 -18.57
CA ILE A 28 -1.41 2.92 -17.54
C ILE A 28 -0.10 2.21 -17.91
N PRO A 29 -0.07 0.94 -18.37
CA PRO A 29 1.20 0.28 -18.70
C PRO A 29 1.96 1.00 -19.83
N GLU A 30 1.26 1.49 -20.85
CA GLU A 30 1.90 2.24 -21.93
C GLU A 30 2.41 3.61 -21.46
N TYR A 31 1.62 4.31 -20.66
CA TYR A 31 2.01 5.59 -20.06
C TYR A 31 3.26 5.42 -19.17
N THR A 32 3.27 4.41 -18.29
CA THR A 32 4.39 4.12 -17.39
C THR A 32 5.68 3.83 -18.18
N ALA A 33 5.58 3.03 -19.24
CA ALA A 33 6.70 2.72 -20.12
C ALA A 33 7.23 3.96 -20.85
N LYS A 34 6.35 4.82 -21.38
CA LYS A 34 6.73 6.10 -22.04
C LYS A 34 7.47 7.06 -21.11
N MET A 35 7.15 7.01 -19.81
CA MET A 35 7.86 7.79 -18.79
C MET A 35 9.23 7.20 -18.41
N GLY A 36 9.64 6.06 -19.01
CA GLY A 36 10.86 5.35 -18.63
C GLY A 36 10.79 4.67 -17.27
N LEU A 37 9.58 4.44 -16.75
CA LEU A 37 9.33 3.85 -15.45
C LEU A 37 9.00 2.35 -15.58
N ASN A 38 9.26 1.59 -14.50
CA ASN A 38 9.06 0.15 -14.47
C ASN A 38 8.29 -0.35 -13.22
N ALA A 39 7.63 0.55 -12.51
CA ALA A 39 6.70 0.27 -11.43
C ALA A 39 5.50 1.21 -11.48
N PHE A 40 4.37 0.76 -10.96
CA PHE A 40 3.18 1.60 -10.78
C PHE A 40 2.40 1.13 -9.54
N GLU A 41 2.07 2.06 -8.65
CA GLU A 41 1.21 1.78 -7.53
C GLU A 41 -0.24 2.15 -7.85
N TYR A 42 -1.12 1.14 -7.90
CA TYR A 42 -2.53 1.35 -8.18
C TYR A 42 -3.26 1.82 -6.92
N GLN A 43 -3.89 2.99 -7.00
CA GLN A 43 -4.57 3.63 -5.87
C GLN A 43 -6.03 3.20 -5.76
N CYS A 44 -6.41 2.55 -4.65
CA CYS A 44 -7.78 2.17 -4.32
C CYS A 44 -8.48 3.18 -3.41
N GLY A 45 -8.06 4.43 -3.33
CA GLY A 45 -8.42 5.46 -2.35
C GLY A 45 -9.86 5.40 -1.82
N HIS A 46 -10.88 5.42 -2.69
CA HIS A 46 -12.30 5.39 -2.33
C HIS A 46 -12.93 3.99 -2.51
N GLY A 47 -12.20 2.93 -2.21
CA GLY A 47 -12.64 1.54 -2.30
C GLY A 47 -12.04 0.79 -3.48
N VAL A 48 -12.06 -0.53 -3.40
CA VAL A 48 -11.52 -1.43 -4.41
C VAL A 48 -12.52 -1.58 -5.55
N ARG A 49 -12.40 -0.75 -6.59
CA ARG A 49 -13.34 -0.69 -7.72
C ARG A 49 -12.82 -1.34 -9.00
N LEU A 50 -11.54 -1.71 -9.05
CA LEU A 50 -10.96 -2.38 -10.20
C LEU A 50 -11.43 -3.84 -10.25
N GLY A 51 -12.18 -4.21 -11.29
CA GLY A 51 -12.58 -5.60 -11.51
C GLY A 51 -11.38 -6.48 -11.87
N LEU A 52 -11.41 -7.74 -11.44
CA LEU A 52 -10.29 -8.69 -11.60
C LEU A 52 -9.93 -8.92 -13.06
N ASP A 53 -10.92 -9.03 -13.96
CA ASP A 53 -10.68 -9.20 -15.40
C ASP A 53 -9.94 -7.99 -16.00
N LYS A 54 -10.27 -6.78 -15.54
CA LYS A 54 -9.59 -5.57 -16.00
C LYS A 54 -8.18 -5.50 -15.44
N ALA A 55 -7.99 -5.89 -14.17
CA ALA A 55 -6.67 -6.00 -13.56
C ALA A 55 -5.78 -7.00 -14.30
N ALA A 56 -6.31 -8.19 -14.64
CA ALA A 56 -5.57 -9.19 -15.41
C ALA A 56 -5.18 -8.68 -16.82
N LYS A 57 -6.05 -7.91 -17.49
CA LYS A 57 -5.72 -7.26 -18.77
C LYS A 57 -4.60 -6.23 -18.59
N MET A 58 -4.61 -5.44 -17.52
CA MET A 58 -3.53 -4.50 -17.20
C MET A 58 -2.21 -5.24 -16.99
N ALA A 59 -2.22 -6.34 -16.24
CA ALA A 59 -1.05 -7.20 -16.03
C ALA A 59 -0.48 -7.73 -17.35
N ALA A 60 -1.34 -8.22 -18.25
CA ALA A 60 -0.94 -8.71 -19.57
C ALA A 60 -0.30 -7.61 -20.43
N LEU A 61 -0.76 -6.36 -20.33
CA LEU A 61 -0.18 -5.21 -21.05
C LEU A 61 1.13 -4.73 -20.41
N ALA A 62 1.33 -4.95 -19.12
CA ALA A 62 2.50 -4.54 -18.34
C ALA A 62 3.67 -5.52 -18.46
N ALA A 63 3.38 -6.82 -18.51
CA ALA A 63 4.39 -7.88 -18.51
C ALA A 63 5.47 -7.72 -19.60
N PRO A 64 5.15 -7.47 -20.91
CA PRO A 64 6.16 -7.29 -21.94
C PRO A 64 6.99 -6.01 -21.78
N LYS A 65 6.58 -5.10 -20.90
CA LYS A 65 7.24 -3.82 -20.58
C LYS A 65 8.06 -3.87 -19.29
N ASP A 66 8.10 -5.05 -18.64
CA ASP A 66 8.74 -5.24 -17.33
C ASP A 66 8.23 -4.27 -16.24
N ILE A 67 6.94 -3.95 -16.27
CA ILE A 67 6.29 -3.09 -15.28
C ILE A 67 5.69 -3.95 -14.18
N LEU A 68 6.03 -3.65 -12.91
CA LEU A 68 5.48 -4.28 -11.73
C LEU A 68 4.43 -3.39 -11.08
N PHE A 69 3.30 -3.98 -10.69
CA PHE A 69 2.28 -3.28 -9.91
C PHE A 69 2.44 -3.54 -8.40
N SER A 70 2.10 -2.53 -7.62
CA SER A 70 1.66 -2.63 -6.23
C SER A 70 0.26 -2.01 -6.10
N VAL A 71 -0.41 -2.23 -4.97
CA VAL A 71 -1.73 -1.68 -4.71
C VAL A 71 -1.72 -0.90 -3.40
N HIS A 72 -2.17 0.33 -3.42
CA HIS A 72 -2.48 1.08 -2.21
C HIS A 72 -3.94 0.84 -1.84
N ALA A 73 -4.16 0.28 -0.65
CA ALA A 73 -5.48 -0.05 -0.14
C ALA A 73 -6.32 1.21 0.18
N PRO A 74 -7.65 1.07 0.35
CA PRO A 74 -8.54 2.22 0.59
C PRO A 74 -8.22 2.98 1.89
N TYR A 75 -8.45 4.29 1.88
CA TYR A 75 -8.32 5.16 3.07
C TYR A 75 -9.28 4.81 4.22
N TYR A 76 -10.24 3.92 3.98
CA TYR A 76 -11.22 3.47 4.98
C TYR A 76 -10.65 2.48 5.98
N ILE A 77 -9.44 1.98 5.77
CA ILE A 77 -8.75 1.09 6.70
C ILE A 77 -8.51 1.83 8.01
N SER A 78 -8.98 1.23 9.10
CA SER A 78 -8.86 1.75 10.46
C SER A 78 -8.60 0.60 11.44
N MET A 79 -7.38 0.07 11.41
CA MET A 79 -7.00 -1.10 12.22
C MET A 79 -7.04 -0.84 13.71
N SER A 80 -6.87 0.43 14.11
CA SER A 80 -6.86 0.89 15.50
C SER A 80 -8.24 1.32 16.02
N SER A 81 -9.31 1.17 15.27
CA SER A 81 -10.66 1.62 15.67
C SER A 81 -11.12 0.98 16.98
N LEU A 82 -11.82 1.77 17.82
CA LEU A 82 -12.55 1.24 18.98
C LEU A 82 -13.73 0.35 18.56
N GLU A 83 -14.29 0.61 17.37
CA GLU A 83 -15.40 -0.15 16.82
C GLU A 83 -14.87 -1.42 16.13
N GLU A 84 -15.26 -2.59 16.68
CA GLU A 84 -14.85 -3.90 16.15
C GLU A 84 -15.21 -4.06 14.67
N ASP A 85 -16.42 -3.65 14.29
CA ASP A 85 -16.92 -3.76 12.91
C ASP A 85 -16.02 -2.99 11.92
N LYS A 86 -15.46 -1.85 12.31
CA LYS A 86 -14.53 -1.09 11.48
C LYS A 86 -13.19 -1.81 11.31
N ARG A 87 -12.72 -2.49 12.37
CA ARG A 87 -11.51 -3.31 12.29
C ARG A 87 -11.72 -4.51 11.38
N LEU A 88 -12.84 -5.24 11.54
CA LEU A 88 -13.20 -6.37 10.66
C LEU A 88 -13.37 -5.93 9.20
N ASN A 89 -14.00 -4.78 8.97
CA ASN A 89 -14.12 -4.23 7.63
C ASN A 89 -12.76 -3.84 7.03
N SER A 90 -11.81 -3.43 7.85
CA SER A 90 -10.43 -3.18 7.41
C SER A 90 -9.76 -4.45 6.87
N VAL A 91 -9.98 -5.60 7.52
CA VAL A 91 -9.53 -6.91 7.03
C VAL A 91 -10.15 -7.22 5.66
N ASN A 92 -11.45 -6.97 5.49
CA ASN A 92 -12.14 -7.16 4.19
C ASN A 92 -11.54 -6.28 3.08
N TYR A 93 -11.19 -5.03 3.37
CA TYR A 93 -10.53 -4.16 2.40
C TYR A 93 -9.15 -4.68 1.99
N LEU A 94 -8.38 -5.25 2.94
CA LEU A 94 -7.09 -5.85 2.63
C LEU A 94 -7.25 -7.11 1.76
N LEU A 95 -8.22 -7.97 2.04
CA LEU A 95 -8.55 -9.13 1.20
C LEU A 95 -8.91 -8.72 -0.24
N GLN A 96 -9.78 -7.71 -0.40
CA GLN A 96 -10.14 -7.18 -1.71
C GLN A 96 -8.92 -6.59 -2.44
N SER A 97 -8.07 -5.85 -1.72
CA SER A 97 -6.85 -5.26 -2.27
C SER A 97 -5.86 -6.34 -2.69
N ALA A 98 -5.72 -7.42 -1.91
CA ALA A 98 -4.88 -8.57 -2.23
C ALA A 98 -5.33 -9.28 -3.52
N ALA A 99 -6.65 -9.48 -3.67
CA ALA A 99 -7.22 -10.08 -4.88
C ALA A 99 -6.89 -9.26 -6.14
N VAL A 100 -7.07 -7.92 -6.05
CA VAL A 100 -6.73 -7.00 -7.16
C VAL A 100 -5.22 -6.96 -7.40
N CYS A 101 -4.42 -6.92 -6.34
CA CYS A 101 -2.96 -6.92 -6.43
C CYS A 101 -2.45 -8.16 -7.18
N ARG A 102 -2.94 -9.34 -6.81
CA ARG A 102 -2.60 -10.60 -7.49
C ARG A 102 -3.05 -10.59 -8.95
N ALA A 103 -4.26 -10.12 -9.25
CA ALA A 103 -4.76 -10.02 -10.62
C ALA A 103 -3.94 -9.05 -11.48
N LEU A 104 -3.34 -8.01 -10.89
CA LEU A 104 -2.38 -7.10 -11.51
C LEU A 104 -0.97 -7.72 -11.69
N GLY A 105 -0.73 -8.95 -11.19
CA GLY A 105 0.60 -9.56 -11.16
C GLY A 105 1.54 -8.97 -10.10
N GLY A 106 0.99 -8.18 -9.17
CA GLY A 106 1.70 -7.59 -8.04
C GLY A 106 1.73 -8.48 -6.81
N GLN A 107 2.53 -8.09 -5.83
CA GLN A 107 2.70 -8.84 -4.58
C GLN A 107 2.63 -7.94 -3.32
N ARG A 108 2.52 -6.62 -3.47
CA ARG A 108 2.54 -5.69 -2.33
C ARG A 108 1.25 -4.91 -2.23
N VAL A 109 0.69 -4.91 -1.03
CA VAL A 109 -0.48 -4.09 -0.66
C VAL A 109 -0.06 -3.11 0.43
N ILE A 110 -0.02 -1.84 0.07
CA ILE A 110 0.31 -0.73 0.96
C ILE A 110 -0.96 -0.28 1.66
N PHE A 111 -0.89 0.06 2.95
CA PHE A 111 -2.05 0.53 3.70
C PHE A 111 -1.67 1.45 4.88
N HIS A 112 -2.60 2.32 5.25
CA HIS A 112 -2.51 3.13 6.46
C HIS A 112 -3.02 2.35 7.68
N SER A 113 -2.29 2.40 8.80
CA SER A 113 -2.61 1.59 10.00
C SER A 113 -3.77 2.13 10.83
N GLY A 114 -4.25 3.33 10.53
CA GLY A 114 -5.39 3.95 11.21
C GLY A 114 -5.00 5.15 12.10
N SER A 115 -5.96 5.63 12.89
CA SER A 115 -5.84 6.82 13.72
C SER A 115 -5.87 6.45 15.19
N CYS A 116 -5.16 7.21 16.03
CA CYS A 116 -5.26 7.09 17.49
C CYS A 116 -6.65 7.51 18.00
N GLY A 117 -7.34 8.43 17.30
CA GLY A 117 -8.64 8.94 17.73
C GLY A 117 -8.59 9.54 19.13
N LYS A 118 -9.42 9.00 20.04
CA LYS A 118 -9.46 9.41 21.46
C LYS A 118 -8.66 8.46 22.38
N GLN A 119 -7.90 7.54 21.82
CA GLN A 119 -7.11 6.55 22.56
C GLN A 119 -5.69 7.06 22.79
N SER A 120 -4.99 6.46 23.78
CA SER A 120 -3.54 6.60 23.83
C SER A 120 -2.91 5.94 22.59
N ARG A 121 -1.73 6.34 22.25
CA ARG A 121 -1.01 5.84 21.07
C ARG A 121 -0.70 4.35 21.20
N GLU A 122 -0.33 3.94 22.41
CA GLU A 122 -0.05 2.55 22.76
C GLU A 122 -1.30 1.67 22.61
N ALA A 123 -2.45 2.11 23.14
CA ALA A 123 -3.71 1.37 23.02
C ALA A 123 -4.21 1.27 21.57
N ALA A 124 -3.96 2.30 20.77
CA ALA A 124 -4.27 2.27 19.35
C ALA A 124 -3.35 1.29 18.59
N LEU A 125 -2.06 1.27 18.92
CA LEU A 125 -1.09 0.35 18.31
C LEU A 125 -1.41 -1.11 18.65
N GLU A 126 -1.77 -1.42 19.90
CA GLU A 126 -2.19 -2.78 20.31
C GLU A 126 -3.36 -3.30 19.46
N LYS A 127 -4.38 -2.45 19.24
CA LYS A 127 -5.51 -2.81 18.37
C LYS A 127 -5.10 -3.00 16.91
N ALA A 128 -4.21 -2.15 16.42
CA ALA A 128 -3.71 -2.28 15.06
C ALA A 128 -2.93 -3.58 14.87
N LEU A 129 -2.09 -3.96 15.85
CA LEU A 129 -1.36 -5.23 15.87
C LEU A 129 -2.31 -6.44 15.87
N ASP A 130 -3.37 -6.42 16.72
CA ASP A 130 -4.39 -7.47 16.73
C ASP A 130 -5.11 -7.58 15.39
N THR A 131 -5.55 -6.43 14.83
CA THR A 131 -6.25 -6.40 13.54
C THR A 131 -5.34 -6.88 12.40
N LEU A 132 -4.05 -6.54 12.43
CA LEU A 132 -3.09 -6.97 11.42
C LEU A 132 -2.83 -8.48 11.47
N ARG A 133 -2.76 -9.09 12.67
CA ARG A 133 -2.69 -10.55 12.82
C ARG A 133 -3.90 -11.23 12.19
N ARG A 134 -5.10 -10.71 12.45
CA ARG A 134 -6.35 -11.21 11.85
C ARG A 134 -6.33 -11.06 10.33
N ALA A 135 -5.84 -9.94 9.82
CA ALA A 135 -5.72 -9.71 8.38
C ALA A 135 -4.76 -10.71 7.74
N GLN A 136 -3.59 -10.95 8.37
CA GLN A 136 -2.62 -11.92 7.86
C GLN A 136 -3.21 -13.34 7.84
N THR A 137 -3.88 -13.76 8.92
CA THR A 137 -4.57 -15.05 8.98
C THR A 137 -5.63 -15.17 7.88
N ALA A 138 -6.46 -14.13 7.71
CA ALA A 138 -7.51 -14.12 6.70
C ALA A 138 -6.96 -14.18 5.26
N LEU A 139 -5.81 -13.51 4.99
CA LEU A 139 -5.12 -13.61 3.71
C LEU A 139 -4.63 -15.05 3.46
N ASP A 140 -4.04 -15.69 4.46
CA ASP A 140 -3.54 -17.06 4.35
C ASP A 140 -4.68 -18.06 4.10
N GLU A 141 -5.78 -17.96 4.84
CA GLU A 141 -7.00 -18.77 4.65
C GLU A 141 -7.65 -18.57 3.28
N ALA A 142 -7.61 -17.36 2.74
CA ALA A 142 -8.09 -17.04 1.40
C ALA A 142 -7.09 -17.40 0.29
N GLY A 143 -5.94 -17.99 0.64
CA GLY A 143 -4.91 -18.42 -0.31
C GLY A 143 -4.05 -17.28 -0.84
N PHE A 144 -3.96 -16.14 -0.16
CA PHE A 144 -3.14 -14.96 -0.53
C PHE A 144 -1.80 -14.90 0.23
N SER A 145 -1.21 -16.03 0.61
CA SER A 145 0.08 -16.09 1.34
C SER A 145 1.26 -15.52 0.55
N ASP A 146 1.12 -15.33 -0.76
CA ASP A 146 2.10 -14.69 -1.66
C ASP A 146 1.99 -13.15 -1.69
N ILE A 147 0.99 -12.58 -1.02
CA ILE A 147 0.81 -11.13 -0.93
C ILE A 147 1.45 -10.58 0.35
N THR A 148 2.33 -9.61 0.17
CA THR A 148 3.01 -8.89 1.25
C THR A 148 2.18 -7.69 1.67
N LEU A 149 1.81 -7.60 2.95
CA LEU A 149 1.22 -6.41 3.54
C LEU A 149 2.32 -5.39 3.90
N CYS A 150 2.08 -4.12 3.55
CA CYS A 150 3.07 -3.07 3.73
C CYS A 150 2.45 -1.89 4.51
N PRO A 151 2.56 -1.86 5.86
CA PRO A 151 2.14 -0.70 6.63
C PRO A 151 2.99 0.51 6.26
N GLU A 152 2.35 1.67 6.08
CA GLU A 152 3.00 2.89 5.63
C GLU A 152 3.27 3.86 6.79
N THR A 153 4.42 4.54 6.72
CA THR A 153 4.70 5.67 7.61
C THR A 153 3.78 6.85 7.31
N MET A 154 3.28 7.54 8.37
CA MET A 154 2.22 8.53 8.25
C MET A 154 2.69 9.96 8.56
N GLY A 155 2.11 10.93 7.84
CA GLY A 155 2.44 12.36 7.92
C GLY A 155 1.55 13.17 8.88
N LYS A 156 0.80 12.54 9.79
CA LYS A 156 -0.07 13.25 10.75
C LYS A 156 0.09 12.66 12.15
N ILE A 157 0.29 13.54 13.15
CA ILE A 157 0.52 13.16 14.57
C ILE A 157 -0.61 12.28 15.12
N GLY A 158 -1.86 12.49 14.71
CA GLY A 158 -3.01 11.70 15.15
C GLY A 158 -3.17 10.33 14.49
N GLN A 159 -2.30 9.98 13.54
CA GLN A 159 -2.30 8.67 12.87
C GLN A 159 -1.18 7.78 13.40
N LEU A 160 -1.41 6.47 13.45
CA LEU A 160 -0.36 5.48 13.65
C LEU A 160 0.50 5.42 12.39
N GLY A 161 1.80 5.38 12.55
CA GLY A 161 2.72 5.29 11.42
C GLY A 161 4.01 6.09 11.64
N THR A 162 4.46 6.29 12.88
CA THR A 162 5.87 6.61 13.12
C THR A 162 6.72 5.45 12.62
N LEU A 163 8.00 5.69 12.36
CA LEU A 163 8.89 4.63 11.91
C LEU A 163 8.91 3.43 12.90
N ASP A 164 9.00 3.72 14.19
CA ASP A 164 9.02 2.67 15.22
C ASP A 164 7.72 1.86 15.24
N GLU A 165 6.56 2.51 15.09
CA GLU A 165 5.26 1.83 15.04
C GLU A 165 5.12 0.94 13.79
N VAL A 166 5.58 1.42 12.65
CA VAL A 166 5.58 0.63 11.41
C VAL A 166 6.51 -0.58 11.55
N LEU A 167 7.67 -0.43 12.18
CA LEU A 167 8.57 -1.54 12.47
C LEU A 167 7.96 -2.54 13.48
N GLU A 168 7.19 -2.06 14.49
CA GLU A 168 6.45 -2.96 15.40
C GLU A 168 5.36 -3.73 14.66
N LEU A 169 4.62 -3.09 13.74
CA LEU A 169 3.64 -3.78 12.89
C LEU A 169 4.30 -4.86 12.02
N CYS A 170 5.49 -4.61 11.50
CA CYS A 170 6.22 -5.61 10.70
C CYS A 170 6.64 -6.85 11.52
N LYS A 171 6.70 -6.79 12.85
CA LYS A 171 7.00 -7.96 13.69
C LYS A 171 5.85 -8.96 13.81
N VAL A 172 4.67 -8.62 13.31
CA VAL A 172 3.49 -9.51 13.34
C VAL A 172 3.73 -10.77 12.50
N ASP A 173 4.40 -10.63 11.35
CA ASP A 173 4.76 -11.74 10.46
C ASP A 173 5.99 -11.34 9.64
N GLU A 174 6.91 -12.28 9.39
CA GLU A 174 8.16 -12.04 8.64
C GLU A 174 7.93 -11.58 7.18
N ARG A 175 6.75 -11.83 6.63
CA ARG A 175 6.34 -11.41 5.28
C ARG A 175 5.90 -9.95 5.22
N ILE A 176 5.58 -9.33 6.36
CA ILE A 176 5.16 -7.92 6.41
C ILE A 176 6.40 -7.03 6.28
N THR A 177 6.38 -6.12 5.32
CA THR A 177 7.51 -5.23 5.06
C THR A 177 7.07 -3.77 5.13
N PRO A 178 7.90 -2.85 5.64
CA PRO A 178 7.51 -1.45 5.78
C PRO A 178 7.38 -0.77 4.41
N CYS A 179 6.42 0.14 4.29
CA CYS A 179 6.38 1.18 3.26
C CYS A 179 6.83 2.50 3.88
N ILE A 180 7.96 3.04 3.43
CA ILE A 180 8.53 4.26 3.97
C ILE A 180 8.21 5.43 3.05
N ASP A 181 7.26 6.28 3.48
CA ASP A 181 7.00 7.56 2.84
C ASP A 181 7.85 8.65 3.49
N PHE A 182 8.88 9.10 2.79
CA PHE A 182 9.80 10.14 3.28
C PHE A 182 9.14 11.52 3.36
N GLY A 183 8.12 11.78 2.53
CA GLY A 183 7.32 13.01 2.62
C GLY A 183 6.51 13.05 3.91
N HIS A 184 5.88 11.93 4.28
CA HIS A 184 5.18 11.77 5.54
C HIS A 184 6.12 11.90 6.75
N LEU A 185 7.27 11.24 6.72
CA LEU A 185 8.27 11.36 7.79
C LEU A 185 8.75 12.80 7.95
N ASN A 186 9.01 13.52 6.86
CA ASN A 186 9.40 14.92 6.90
C ASN A 186 8.29 15.81 7.47
N ALA A 187 7.02 15.49 7.24
CA ALA A 187 5.89 16.28 7.71
C ALA A 187 5.67 16.19 9.23
N VAL A 188 6.01 15.08 9.87
CA VAL A 188 5.78 14.84 11.33
C VAL A 188 7.06 14.84 12.15
N SER A 189 8.20 14.49 11.56
CA SER A 189 9.46 14.58 12.25
C SER A 189 10.05 15.97 12.03
N TYR A 190 10.24 16.71 13.12
CA TYR A 190 11.06 17.93 13.13
C TYR A 190 12.56 17.63 12.83
N THR A 191 12.89 16.41 12.48
CA THR A 191 14.19 16.01 11.96
C THR A 191 14.25 16.41 10.49
N HIS A 192 14.75 17.61 10.22
CA HIS A 192 15.19 17.96 8.89
C HIS A 192 16.17 16.88 8.41
N LEU A 193 15.87 16.23 7.29
CA LEU A 193 16.86 15.53 6.52
C LEU A 193 17.83 16.60 5.98
N THR A 194 18.74 17.05 6.83
CA THR A 194 19.83 17.88 6.38
C THR A 194 20.76 16.98 5.56
N LEU A 195 20.68 17.13 4.25
CA LEU A 195 21.78 16.65 3.41
C LEU A 195 23.07 17.28 3.94
N PRO A 196 24.15 16.50 4.14
CA PRO A 196 25.42 17.08 4.52
C PRO A 196 25.80 18.10 3.44
N THR A 197 25.87 19.36 3.82
CA THR A 197 26.46 20.42 2.98
C THR A 197 27.96 20.16 3.00
N THR A 198 28.46 19.63 1.89
CA THR A 198 29.91 19.59 1.61
C THR A 198 30.42 20.97 1.28
#